data_e9ca276d1598106712a95e3686b852c1
#
_entry.id   e9ca276d1598106712a95e3686b852c1
#
_cell.length_a   1.000
_cell.length_b   1.000
_cell.length_c   1.000
_cell.angle_alpha   90.00
_cell.angle_beta   90.00
_cell.angle_gamma   90.00
#
_symmetry.space_group_name_H-M   'P 1'
#
loop_
_entity.id
_entity.type
_entity.pdbx_description
1 polymer ?
#
loop_
_entity_poly.entity_id
_entity_poly.type
_entity_poly.pdbx_seq_one_letter_code
_entity_poly.pdbx_strand_id
1 'polypeptide(L)'
;MKHYFLLLLLIGCIASGHAESGWKAHWINTERCQSETNTWLAFRKTVHIDKVPQTLTARIAADSKYWLWINGRLVVFEGGLKRGPSPYDTYYDPVEIAPYLQNGENTIAVLVWHFGKSGFSHVNSGLAALLFEAVAPGVEIVSDKSWQCTVYDAYQDTEAPYPNYRLPESNIRFDARMEMSGWNQPGYTGKMPNAEIISSVGVAPLGKLVERPVPLWKDYGLKPYVSVRRSSAGDTLYCRLPYNSQVTPYLKVEAPAGKVIHIRTDNYEGGSQYNVRAEYVTRDGVQEYESLGWMNGHEMQYILPEGVKVLDVKFRETGYDTEFTGSFSCNDPFMNELWKRSARTLYITMRDSYMDLSLIHI
;
A
#
# COMPACT_ATOMS: atom_id res chain seq x y z
N MET A 1 76.41 -7.58 13.39
CA MET A 1 75.11 -8.09 12.94
C MET A 1 74.01 -7.36 13.74
N LYS A 2 73.33 -6.39 13.13
CA LYS A 2 72.31 -5.60 13.78
C LYS A 2 70.94 -6.11 13.32
N HIS A 3 70.15 -6.66 14.22
CA HIS A 3 68.78 -7.07 13.98
C HIS A 3 67.86 -5.82 14.18
N TYR A 4 67.24 -5.38 13.10
CA TYR A 4 66.18 -4.39 13.19
C TYR A 4 64.84 -5.10 13.37
N PHE A 5 64.24 -4.88 14.53
CA PHE A 5 62.85 -5.32 14.84
C PHE A 5 61.94 -4.24 14.22
N LEU A 6 61.22 -4.60 13.17
CA LEU A 6 60.19 -3.79 12.58
C LEU A 6 58.86 -4.01 13.30
N LEU A 7 58.48 -3.09 14.19
CA LEU A 7 57.22 -3.10 14.88
C LEU A 7 56.14 -2.54 13.96
N LEU A 8 55.34 -3.41 13.33
CA LEU A 8 54.17 -3.01 12.56
C LEU A 8 53.07 -2.65 13.54
N LEU A 9 52.84 -1.35 13.73
CA LEU A 9 51.65 -0.85 14.39
C LEU A 9 50.47 -0.98 13.42
N LEU A 10 49.65 -1.99 13.55
CA LEU A 10 48.31 -2.06 12.95
C LEU A 10 47.39 -1.08 13.70
N ILE A 11 47.31 0.15 13.20
CA ILE A 11 46.24 1.07 13.59
C ILE A 11 44.97 0.60 12.88
N GLY A 12 44.18 -0.19 13.57
CA GLY A 12 42.82 -0.49 13.17
C GLY A 12 41.99 0.77 13.19
N CYS A 13 41.90 1.48 12.06
CA CYS A 13 40.84 2.46 11.86
C CYS A 13 39.52 1.71 11.84
N ILE A 14 38.88 1.58 12.99
CA ILE A 14 37.45 1.35 13.05
C ILE A 14 36.83 2.66 12.56
N ALA A 15 36.68 2.78 11.26
CA ALA A 15 35.81 3.79 10.67
C ALA A 15 34.40 3.44 11.12
N SER A 16 34.00 3.92 12.28
CA SER A 16 32.60 4.10 12.63
C SER A 16 32.03 5.10 11.62
N GLY A 17 31.61 4.58 10.48
CA GLY A 17 30.83 5.34 9.52
C GLY A 17 29.51 5.70 10.15
N HIS A 18 29.49 6.71 11.02
CA HIS A 18 28.29 7.46 11.31
C HIS A 18 28.02 8.24 10.03
N ALA A 19 27.28 7.64 9.10
CA ALA A 19 26.56 8.42 8.14
C ALA A 19 25.72 9.39 8.98
N GLU A 20 26.01 10.70 8.92
CA GLU A 20 25.06 11.72 9.35
C GLU A 20 23.80 11.58 8.51
N SER A 21 22.96 10.64 8.91
CA SER A 21 21.61 10.60 8.39
C SER A 21 20.90 11.77 9.06
N GLY A 22 20.47 12.78 8.30
CA GLY A 22 19.63 13.84 8.81
C GLY A 22 18.25 13.36 9.27
N TRP A 23 18.16 12.11 9.71
CA TRP A 23 16.97 11.41 10.17
C TRP A 23 17.04 11.18 11.66
N LYS A 24 15.96 11.54 12.36
CA LYS A 24 15.74 11.25 13.77
C LYS A 24 14.93 9.95 13.96
N ALA A 25 14.14 9.59 12.94
CA ALA A 25 13.29 8.42 12.91
C ALA A 25 14.10 7.12 12.85
N HIS A 26 13.52 6.07 13.39
CA HIS A 26 14.01 4.69 13.31
C HIS A 26 13.00 3.82 12.56
N TRP A 27 13.48 2.75 11.95
CA TRP A 27 12.63 1.70 11.43
C TRP A 27 11.99 0.94 12.58
N ILE A 28 10.67 0.84 12.56
CA ILE A 28 9.88 0.21 13.63
C ILE A 28 9.04 -0.94 13.10
N ASN A 29 8.79 -1.92 13.98
CA ASN A 29 7.92 -3.07 13.76
C ASN A 29 7.38 -3.58 15.11
N THR A 30 6.78 -4.75 15.13
CA THR A 30 6.41 -5.50 16.32
C THR A 30 7.35 -6.71 16.51
N GLU A 31 7.58 -7.15 17.75
CA GLU A 31 8.35 -8.34 18.04
C GLU A 31 7.79 -9.62 17.38
N ARG A 32 6.48 -9.67 17.19
CA ARG A 32 5.77 -10.86 16.68
C ARG A 32 6.11 -11.19 15.23
N CYS A 33 6.46 -10.18 14.41
CA CYS A 33 6.61 -10.41 12.97
C CYS A 33 7.65 -9.49 12.35
N GLN A 34 8.79 -10.04 11.96
CA GLN A 34 9.84 -9.28 11.31
C GLN A 34 10.03 -9.61 9.81
N SER A 35 9.66 -10.81 9.37
CA SER A 35 9.97 -11.29 8.02
C SER A 35 8.95 -12.24 7.38
N GLU A 36 7.78 -12.42 7.98
CA GLU A 36 6.76 -13.30 7.42
C GLU A 36 6.16 -12.73 6.13
N THR A 37 5.87 -13.61 5.18
CA THR A 37 5.25 -13.22 3.90
C THR A 37 3.81 -12.79 4.10
N ASN A 38 3.33 -11.89 3.24
CA ASN A 38 1.94 -11.41 3.20
C ASN A 38 1.44 -10.91 4.56
N THR A 39 2.28 -10.15 5.27
CA THR A 39 1.96 -9.65 6.61
C THR A 39 1.42 -8.24 6.56
N TRP A 40 0.39 -7.99 7.35
CA TRP A 40 -0.22 -6.68 7.50
C TRP A 40 0.00 -6.14 8.91
N LEU A 41 0.53 -4.93 8.99
CA LEU A 41 0.89 -4.28 10.25
C LEU A 41 0.13 -2.97 10.40
N ALA A 42 -0.60 -2.82 11.49
CA ALA A 42 -1.24 -1.57 11.87
C ALA A 42 -0.33 -0.80 12.83
N PHE A 43 0.05 0.40 12.45
CA PHE A 43 0.82 1.35 13.27
C PHE A 43 -0.04 2.53 13.67
N ARG A 44 0.11 2.98 14.90
CA ARG A 44 -0.67 4.11 15.43
C ARG A 44 0.17 4.98 16.35
N LYS A 45 0.00 6.30 16.23
CA LYS A 45 0.60 7.29 17.12
C LYS A 45 -0.43 8.35 17.44
N THR A 46 -0.59 8.67 18.72
CA THR A 46 -1.30 9.86 19.17
C THR A 46 -0.27 10.92 19.56
N VAL A 47 -0.44 12.15 19.05
CA VAL A 47 0.43 13.29 19.32
C VAL A 47 -0.40 14.51 19.67
N HIS A 48 0.12 15.35 20.58
CA HIS A 48 -0.45 16.65 20.86
C HIS A 48 0.32 17.73 20.11
N ILE A 49 -0.39 18.60 19.40
CA ILE A 49 0.19 19.73 18.65
C ILE A 49 -0.45 21.01 19.14
N ASP A 50 0.33 21.85 19.78
CA ASP A 50 -0.16 23.14 20.31
C ASP A 50 -0.64 24.06 19.19
N LYS A 51 0.15 24.14 18.12
CA LYS A 51 -0.14 24.94 16.94
C LYS A 51 0.32 24.22 15.69
N VAL A 52 -0.63 23.92 14.80
CA VAL A 52 -0.33 23.32 13.49
C VAL A 52 0.47 24.32 12.64
N PRO A 53 1.64 23.92 12.11
CA PRO A 53 2.40 24.76 11.20
C PRO A 53 1.68 24.92 9.86
N GLN A 54 2.03 25.95 9.11
CA GLN A 54 1.44 26.20 7.79
C GLN A 54 1.73 25.07 6.79
N THR A 55 2.92 24.49 6.89
CA THR A 55 3.35 23.32 6.11
C THR A 55 4.06 22.35 7.04
N LEU A 56 3.84 21.06 6.84
CA LEU A 56 4.53 19.98 7.53
C LEU A 56 4.62 18.77 6.62
N THR A 57 5.78 18.55 6.04
CA THR A 57 6.03 17.40 5.18
C THR A 57 6.48 16.20 6.01
N ALA A 58 5.72 15.12 5.97
CA ALA A 58 6.14 13.83 6.48
C ALA A 58 6.97 13.11 5.41
N ARG A 59 8.07 12.48 5.84
CA ARG A 59 8.89 11.57 5.03
C ARG A 59 8.56 10.15 5.48
N ILE A 60 7.99 9.35 4.58
CA ILE A 60 7.44 8.03 4.92
C ILE A 60 8.07 6.96 4.03
N ALA A 61 8.52 5.88 4.65
CA ALA A 61 9.00 4.70 3.95
C ALA A 61 8.45 3.43 4.61
N ALA A 62 8.17 2.42 3.80
CA ALA A 62 7.74 1.12 4.27
C ALA A 62 8.27 0.01 3.35
N ASP A 63 8.41 -1.18 3.88
CA ASP A 63 8.54 -2.38 3.09
C ASP A 63 7.30 -3.24 3.36
N SER A 64 6.35 -3.32 2.41
CA SER A 64 6.40 -2.96 0.98
C SER A 64 5.51 -1.76 0.60
N LYS A 65 4.22 -1.80 0.94
CA LYS A 65 3.22 -0.76 0.69
C LYS A 65 2.67 -0.19 1.99
N TYR A 66 2.13 1.02 1.95
CA TYR A 66 1.42 1.59 3.09
C TYR A 66 0.20 2.41 2.68
N TRP A 67 -0.72 2.57 3.63
CA TRP A 67 -1.84 3.51 3.61
C TRP A 67 -1.74 4.39 4.83
N LEU A 68 -1.99 5.68 4.67
CA LEU A 68 -1.89 6.67 5.75
C LEU A 68 -3.25 7.30 6.02
N TRP A 69 -3.64 7.33 7.29
CA TRP A 69 -4.75 8.13 7.80
C TRP A 69 -4.25 9.11 8.86
N ILE A 70 -4.84 10.29 8.87
CA ILE A 70 -4.68 11.28 9.95
C ILE A 70 -6.06 11.67 10.42
N ASN A 71 -6.31 11.53 11.72
CA ASN A 71 -7.62 11.79 12.35
C ASN A 71 -8.77 11.04 11.63
N GLY A 72 -8.51 9.82 11.18
CA GLY A 72 -9.44 8.99 10.42
C GLY A 72 -9.65 9.36 8.96
N ARG A 73 -9.04 10.45 8.48
CA ARG A 73 -9.08 10.84 7.07
C ARG A 73 -7.97 10.17 6.30
N LEU A 74 -8.30 9.53 5.18
CA LEU A 74 -7.32 8.95 4.28
C LEU A 74 -6.47 10.07 3.64
N VAL A 75 -5.15 9.96 3.78
CA VAL A 75 -4.16 10.92 3.27
C VAL A 75 -3.40 10.32 2.10
N VAL A 76 -2.97 9.07 2.23
CA VAL A 76 -2.29 8.34 1.15
C VAL A 76 -3.00 7.03 0.92
N PHE A 77 -3.48 6.85 -0.31
CA PHE A 77 -3.97 5.57 -0.80
C PHE A 77 -2.86 4.89 -1.59
N GLU A 78 -2.20 3.92 -0.97
CA GLU A 78 -1.07 3.17 -1.52
C GLU A 78 0.19 4.02 -1.78
N GLY A 79 1.07 4.07 -0.79
CA GLY A 79 2.46 4.53 -0.92
C GLY A 79 3.45 3.37 -0.85
N GLY A 80 4.72 3.63 -1.04
CA GLY A 80 5.78 2.63 -0.97
C GLY A 80 6.04 1.93 -2.30
N LEU A 81 5.72 0.72 -2.48
CA LEU A 81 5.83 -0.25 -3.54
C LEU A 81 7.27 -0.58 -3.98
N LYS A 82 8.00 0.32 -4.65
CA LYS A 82 9.36 0.04 -5.09
C LYS A 82 10.37 0.46 -4.04
N ARG A 83 11.29 -0.44 -3.69
CA ARG A 83 12.15 -0.28 -2.54
C ARG A 83 13.25 0.76 -2.69
N GLY A 84 13.72 1.06 -3.83
CA GLY A 84 14.75 2.08 -4.00
C GLY A 84 15.43 2.03 -5.38
N PRO A 85 16.39 2.95 -5.66
CA PRO A 85 17.11 2.98 -6.92
C PRO A 85 18.03 1.77 -7.07
N SER A 86 18.38 1.11 -5.97
CA SER A 86 19.17 -0.11 -5.92
C SER A 86 18.47 -1.15 -5.02
N PRO A 87 18.85 -2.44 -5.08
CA PRO A 87 18.31 -3.47 -4.19
C PRO A 87 18.57 -3.23 -2.71
N TYR A 88 19.51 -2.37 -2.38
CA TYR A 88 19.99 -2.13 -1.02
C TYR A 88 19.51 -0.81 -0.42
N ASP A 89 18.82 0.02 -1.19
CA ASP A 89 18.30 1.32 -0.76
C ASP A 89 16.78 1.33 -0.75
N THR A 90 16.18 2.29 -0.05
CA THR A 90 14.72 2.40 0.09
C THR A 90 14.25 3.78 -0.34
N TYR A 91 13.19 3.86 -1.14
CA TYR A 91 12.52 5.12 -1.42
C TYR A 91 11.67 5.55 -0.24
N TYR A 92 11.66 6.86 0.05
CA TYR A 92 10.67 7.49 0.91
C TYR A 92 9.77 8.42 0.10
N ASP A 93 8.53 8.58 0.56
CA ASP A 93 7.55 9.49 -0.02
C ASP A 93 7.47 10.76 0.81
N PRO A 94 7.65 11.97 0.23
CA PRO A 94 7.31 13.22 0.90
C PRO A 94 5.80 13.46 0.82
N VAL A 95 5.14 13.65 1.98
CA VAL A 95 3.70 13.83 2.09
C VAL A 95 3.39 15.09 2.89
N GLU A 96 2.69 16.05 2.32
CA GLU A 96 2.23 17.23 3.07
C GLU A 96 1.06 16.85 3.98
N ILE A 97 1.26 16.93 5.29
CA ILE A 97 0.29 16.47 6.29
C ILE A 97 -0.39 17.59 7.09
N ALA A 98 0.11 18.83 7.04
CA ALA A 98 -0.47 19.94 7.81
C ALA A 98 -1.99 20.12 7.58
N PRO A 99 -2.54 19.98 6.35
CA PRO A 99 -3.99 20.13 6.12
C PRO A 99 -4.88 19.10 6.83
N TYR A 100 -4.32 18.04 7.35
CA TYR A 100 -5.03 16.95 8.03
C TYR A 100 -4.90 17.00 9.55
N LEU A 101 -4.01 17.87 10.05
CA LEU A 101 -3.76 18.05 11.47
C LEU A 101 -4.66 19.14 12.07
N GLN A 102 -4.82 19.09 13.39
CA GLN A 102 -5.54 20.08 14.19
C GLN A 102 -4.74 20.46 15.43
N ASN A 103 -5.03 21.63 16.00
CA ASN A 103 -4.48 21.97 17.30
C ASN A 103 -5.08 21.01 18.35
N GLY A 104 -4.25 20.55 19.27
CA GLY A 104 -4.61 19.53 20.24
C GLY A 104 -4.20 18.12 19.82
N GLU A 105 -5.02 17.14 20.19
CA GLU A 105 -4.72 15.72 19.93
C GLU A 105 -4.94 15.36 18.47
N ASN A 106 -3.96 14.64 17.92
CA ASN A 106 -4.01 14.07 16.57
C ASN A 106 -3.66 12.59 16.60
N THR A 107 -4.31 11.82 15.77
CA THR A 107 -4.03 10.41 15.54
C THR A 107 -3.44 10.23 14.15
N ILE A 108 -2.26 9.63 14.08
CA ILE A 108 -1.62 9.18 12.86
C ILE A 108 -1.70 7.66 12.83
N ALA A 109 -2.23 7.09 11.76
CA ALA A 109 -2.38 5.66 11.60
C ALA A 109 -1.83 5.23 10.24
N VAL A 110 -1.00 4.20 10.24
CA VAL A 110 -0.38 3.65 9.02
C VAL A 110 -0.62 2.16 8.98
N LEU A 111 -1.20 1.69 7.87
CA LEU A 111 -1.28 0.26 7.57
C LEU A 111 -0.15 -0.08 6.61
N VAL A 112 0.68 -1.04 6.96
CA VAL A 112 1.77 -1.54 6.11
C VAL A 112 1.43 -2.95 5.64
N TRP A 113 1.52 -3.18 4.34
CA TRP A 113 1.46 -4.51 3.75
C TRP A 113 2.86 -4.94 3.32
N HIS A 114 3.43 -5.87 4.06
CA HIS A 114 4.72 -6.48 3.74
C HIS A 114 4.51 -7.72 2.88
N PHE A 115 5.06 -7.72 1.67
CA PHE A 115 4.95 -8.86 0.75
C PHE A 115 5.81 -10.04 1.20
N GLY A 116 6.97 -9.77 1.81
CA GLY A 116 7.92 -10.79 2.23
C GLY A 116 8.57 -11.55 1.07
N LYS A 117 8.37 -11.09 -0.16
CA LYS A 117 8.93 -11.68 -1.39
C LYS A 117 9.26 -10.60 -2.41
N SER A 118 10.23 -10.87 -3.27
CA SER A 118 10.52 -10.02 -4.43
C SER A 118 9.57 -10.30 -5.58
N GLY A 119 9.33 -9.28 -6.41
CA GLY A 119 8.54 -9.35 -7.63
C GLY A 119 9.15 -8.48 -8.72
N PHE A 120 8.41 -8.25 -9.80
CA PHE A 120 8.92 -7.44 -10.91
C PHE A 120 9.08 -5.97 -10.58
N SER A 121 8.22 -5.43 -9.71
CA SER A 121 8.22 -4.01 -9.33
C SER A 121 8.67 -3.77 -7.89
N HIS A 122 9.09 -4.81 -7.18
CA HIS A 122 9.49 -4.72 -5.78
C HIS A 122 10.68 -5.64 -5.46
N VAL A 123 11.64 -5.11 -4.71
CA VAL A 123 12.73 -5.88 -4.11
C VAL A 123 12.50 -5.94 -2.60
N ASN A 124 12.28 -7.14 -2.09
CA ASN A 124 12.06 -7.39 -0.67
C ASN A 124 13.33 -7.15 0.15
N SER A 125 13.22 -6.43 1.26
CA SER A 125 14.33 -6.27 2.22
C SER A 125 14.49 -7.47 3.16
N GLY A 126 13.46 -8.29 3.29
CA GLY A 126 13.37 -9.33 4.31
C GLY A 126 12.89 -8.84 5.67
N LEU A 127 12.56 -7.56 5.82
CA LEU A 127 12.08 -6.96 7.07
C LEU A 127 10.80 -6.15 6.81
N ALA A 128 9.69 -6.56 7.41
CA ALA A 128 8.51 -5.71 7.49
C ALA A 128 8.85 -4.48 8.34
N ALA A 129 8.63 -3.28 7.83
CA ALA A 129 9.05 -2.08 8.53
C ALA A 129 8.29 -0.83 8.10
N LEU A 130 8.14 0.10 9.07
CA LEU A 130 7.70 1.47 8.84
C LEU A 130 8.76 2.45 9.33
N LEU A 131 8.97 3.52 8.57
CA LEU A 131 9.68 4.72 8.99
C LEU A 131 8.80 5.92 8.70
N PHE A 132 8.67 6.81 9.69
CA PHE A 132 7.88 8.03 9.60
C PHE A 132 8.61 9.16 10.29
N GLU A 133 8.80 10.28 9.60
CA GLU A 133 9.37 11.48 10.17
C GLU A 133 8.69 12.74 9.65
N ALA A 134 8.19 13.57 10.55
CA ALA A 134 7.69 14.91 10.25
C ALA A 134 8.20 15.89 11.35
N VAL A 135 9.05 16.82 10.95
CA VAL A 135 9.71 17.74 11.88
C VAL A 135 9.58 19.18 11.38
N ALA A 136 9.07 20.04 12.26
CA ALA A 136 9.02 21.49 12.07
C ALA A 136 9.21 22.18 13.43
N PRO A 137 9.46 23.50 13.50
CA PRO A 137 9.51 24.21 14.76
C PRO A 137 8.25 23.97 15.61
N GLY A 138 8.44 23.39 16.81
CA GLY A 138 7.35 23.04 17.73
C GLY A 138 6.60 21.74 17.41
N VAL A 139 6.96 21.00 16.37
CA VAL A 139 6.35 19.71 16.04
C VAL A 139 7.44 18.70 15.68
N GLU A 140 7.47 17.59 16.40
CA GLU A 140 8.35 16.46 16.10
C GLU A 140 7.57 15.17 16.21
N ILE A 141 7.38 14.50 15.07
CA ILE A 141 6.67 13.23 14.95
C ILE A 141 7.61 12.26 14.24
N VAL A 142 8.24 11.38 15.02
CA VAL A 142 9.20 10.42 14.51
C VAL A 142 8.80 9.00 14.89
N SER A 143 9.11 8.04 14.03
CA SER A 143 8.93 6.64 14.35
C SER A 143 9.96 6.17 15.36
N ASP A 144 9.47 5.74 16.51
CA ASP A 144 10.20 5.27 17.67
C ASP A 144 9.33 4.30 18.51
N LYS A 145 9.83 3.90 19.68
CA LYS A 145 9.10 3.03 20.63
C LYS A 145 7.80 3.62 21.21
N SER A 146 7.52 4.89 21.01
CA SER A 146 6.26 5.51 21.45
C SER A 146 5.10 5.30 20.48
N TRP A 147 5.36 4.76 19.28
CA TRP A 147 4.32 4.25 18.39
C TRP A 147 3.77 2.93 18.93
N GLN A 148 2.54 2.65 18.54
CA GLN A 148 1.91 1.36 18.75
C GLN A 148 1.95 0.58 17.44
N CYS A 149 2.16 -0.74 17.50
CA CYS A 149 2.20 -1.62 16.34
C CYS A 149 1.64 -3.00 16.68
N THR A 150 0.82 -3.54 15.79
CA THR A 150 0.35 -4.93 15.87
C THR A 150 0.18 -5.54 14.49
N VAL A 151 0.28 -6.87 14.42
CA VAL A 151 -0.17 -7.61 13.23
C VAL A 151 -1.69 -7.47 13.12
N TYR A 152 -2.18 -7.14 11.92
CA TYR A 152 -3.59 -7.01 11.65
C TYR A 152 -4.15 -8.32 11.10
N ASP A 153 -4.47 -9.24 12.00
CA ASP A 153 -4.83 -10.63 11.69
C ASP A 153 -6.14 -10.80 10.87
N ALA A 154 -6.91 -9.71 10.64
CA ALA A 154 -8.04 -9.74 9.71
C ALA A 154 -7.62 -9.91 8.25
N TYR A 155 -6.39 -9.49 7.91
CA TYR A 155 -5.80 -9.77 6.61
C TYR A 155 -5.11 -11.14 6.63
N GLN A 156 -5.51 -12.01 5.72
CA GLN A 156 -5.10 -13.41 5.69
C GLN A 156 -4.69 -13.85 4.29
N ASP A 157 -4.04 -15.00 4.20
CA ASP A 157 -3.80 -15.68 2.94
C ASP A 157 -5.11 -16.24 2.37
N THR A 158 -5.22 -16.21 1.03
CA THR A 158 -6.27 -16.94 0.33
C THR A 158 -5.83 -18.37 0.06
N GLU A 159 -6.80 -19.23 -0.21
CA GLU A 159 -6.53 -20.54 -0.81
C GLU A 159 -6.09 -20.40 -2.27
N ALA A 160 -5.61 -21.50 -2.87
CA ALA A 160 -5.36 -21.56 -4.30
C ALA A 160 -6.64 -21.27 -5.12
N PRO A 161 -6.52 -20.76 -6.34
CA PRO A 161 -5.30 -20.43 -7.09
C PRO A 161 -4.62 -19.15 -6.59
N TYR A 162 -3.31 -19.17 -6.55
CA TYR A 162 -2.49 -18.01 -6.19
C TYR A 162 -2.19 -17.13 -7.42
N PRO A 163 -1.86 -15.83 -7.22
CA PRO A 163 -1.41 -14.98 -8.30
C PRO A 163 -0.23 -15.60 -9.06
N ASN A 164 -0.19 -15.37 -10.36
CA ASN A 164 0.94 -15.77 -11.18
C ASN A 164 2.23 -15.11 -10.64
N TYR A 165 3.38 -15.78 -10.80
CA TYR A 165 4.70 -15.30 -10.39
C TYR A 165 5.06 -13.90 -10.94
N ARG A 166 4.38 -13.42 -11.98
CA ARG A 166 4.53 -12.09 -12.56
C ARG A 166 3.79 -11.00 -11.77
N LEU A 167 2.94 -11.39 -10.84
CA LEU A 167 2.20 -10.48 -9.97
C LEU A 167 2.83 -10.59 -8.58
N PRO A 168 3.45 -9.52 -8.08
CA PRO A 168 4.23 -9.59 -6.84
C PRO A 168 3.35 -9.73 -5.60
N GLU A 169 2.14 -9.18 -5.65
CA GLU A 169 1.24 -9.19 -4.51
C GLU A 169 0.57 -10.56 -4.36
N SER A 170 0.22 -10.87 -3.12
CA SER A 170 -0.70 -11.95 -2.80
C SER A 170 -2.13 -11.50 -3.03
N ASN A 171 -3.05 -12.44 -3.18
CA ASN A 171 -4.47 -12.13 -3.04
C ASN A 171 -4.75 -11.62 -1.63
N ILE A 172 -5.70 -10.71 -1.49
CA ILE A 172 -6.13 -10.19 -0.19
C ILE A 172 -7.40 -10.93 0.24
N ARG A 173 -7.32 -11.59 1.39
CA ARG A 173 -8.46 -12.07 2.15
C ARG A 173 -8.62 -11.20 3.39
N PHE A 174 -9.80 -10.64 3.61
CA PHE A 174 -10.12 -9.87 4.79
C PHE A 174 -11.27 -10.54 5.56
N ASP A 175 -11.01 -10.90 6.81
CA ASP A 175 -12.02 -11.47 7.71
C ASP A 175 -12.59 -10.38 8.62
N ALA A 176 -13.80 -9.90 8.31
CA ALA A 176 -14.44 -8.84 9.06
C ALA A 176 -14.76 -9.20 10.51
N ARG A 177 -14.75 -10.48 10.87
CA ARG A 177 -14.95 -10.92 12.26
C ARG A 177 -13.74 -10.59 13.15
N MET A 178 -12.58 -10.37 12.52
CA MET A 178 -11.31 -10.00 13.17
C MET A 178 -10.94 -8.53 12.97
N GLU A 179 -11.87 -7.73 12.43
CA GLU A 179 -11.62 -6.31 12.16
C GLU A 179 -11.35 -5.53 13.46
N MET A 180 -10.27 -4.76 13.47
CA MET A 180 -9.96 -3.76 14.51
C MET A 180 -10.72 -2.46 14.20
N SER A 181 -12.03 -2.47 14.32
CA SER A 181 -12.88 -1.34 13.93
C SER A 181 -12.46 -0.04 14.62
N GLY A 182 -12.26 1.03 13.84
CA GLY A 182 -11.88 2.34 14.34
C GLY A 182 -10.40 2.49 14.76
N TRP A 183 -9.53 1.52 14.51
CA TRP A 183 -8.12 1.58 14.91
C TRP A 183 -7.38 2.81 14.36
N ASN A 184 -7.82 3.33 13.21
CA ASN A 184 -7.28 4.53 12.55
C ASN A 184 -7.99 5.83 12.93
N GLN A 185 -8.95 5.78 13.87
CA GLN A 185 -9.73 6.92 14.33
C GLN A 185 -9.19 7.49 15.66
N PRO A 186 -9.40 8.77 15.95
CA PRO A 186 -9.24 9.29 17.31
C PRO A 186 -10.10 8.51 18.31
N GLY A 187 -9.59 8.41 19.56
CA GLY A 187 -10.34 7.77 20.63
C GLY A 187 -10.39 6.23 20.61
N TYR A 188 -9.64 5.57 19.73
CA TYR A 188 -9.53 4.11 19.75
C TYR A 188 -8.99 3.59 21.07
N THR A 189 -9.69 2.66 21.70
CA THR A 189 -9.37 2.11 23.02
C THR A 189 -8.85 0.67 22.98
N GLY A 190 -8.75 0.08 21.80
CA GLY A 190 -8.20 -1.26 21.63
C GLY A 190 -6.72 -1.29 22.02
N LYS A 191 -6.29 -2.42 22.58
CA LYS A 191 -4.90 -2.59 23.01
C LYS A 191 -4.01 -2.88 21.81
N MET A 192 -2.99 -2.06 21.64
CA MET A 192 -1.89 -2.28 20.71
C MET A 192 -0.57 -2.15 21.51
N PRO A 193 0.36 -3.11 21.42
CA PRO A 193 1.66 -2.99 22.08
C PRO A 193 2.48 -1.84 21.48
N ASN A 194 3.49 -1.39 22.22
CA ASN A 194 4.44 -0.45 21.67
C ASN A 194 5.27 -1.11 20.55
N ALA A 195 5.64 -0.30 19.58
CA ALA A 195 6.54 -0.73 18.52
C ALA A 195 7.97 -0.93 19.03
N GLU A 196 8.71 -1.80 18.34
CA GLU A 196 10.13 -2.01 18.57
C GLU A 196 10.96 -1.34 17.47
N ILE A 197 12.10 -0.77 17.86
CA ILE A 197 13.09 -0.30 16.90
C ILE A 197 13.84 -1.51 16.37
N ILE A 198 13.76 -1.73 15.06
CA ILE A 198 14.39 -2.88 14.40
C ILE A 198 15.63 -2.51 13.60
N SER A 199 15.76 -1.24 13.18
CA SER A 199 16.94 -0.76 12.47
C SER A 199 17.03 0.77 12.50
N SER A 200 18.22 1.28 12.20
CA SER A 200 18.45 2.69 11.94
C SER A 200 18.52 2.97 10.43
N VAL A 201 18.31 4.22 10.05
CA VAL A 201 18.48 4.66 8.65
C VAL A 201 19.93 4.47 8.22
N GLY A 202 20.13 4.02 6.97
CA GLY A 202 21.44 3.74 6.41
C GLY A 202 22.02 2.36 6.71
N VAL A 203 21.32 1.55 7.53
CA VAL A 203 21.75 0.19 7.89
C VAL A 203 21.07 -0.85 6.99
N ALA A 204 21.86 -1.80 6.47
CA ALA A 204 21.32 -2.92 5.71
C ALA A 204 20.35 -3.77 6.57
N PRO A 205 19.30 -4.38 5.97
CA PRO A 205 19.01 -4.48 4.54
C PRO A 205 18.18 -3.31 3.99
N LEU A 206 17.74 -2.37 4.81
CA LEU A 206 16.87 -1.25 4.42
C LEU A 206 17.66 -0.10 3.77
N GLY A 207 18.93 0.05 4.10
CA GLY A 207 19.88 0.91 3.43
C GLY A 207 19.61 2.41 3.56
N LYS A 208 20.11 3.16 2.57
CA LYS A 208 19.90 4.61 2.48
C LYS A 208 18.48 4.92 2.06
N LEU A 209 17.98 6.05 2.52
CA LEU A 209 16.70 6.60 2.08
C LEU A 209 16.92 7.60 0.96
N VAL A 210 16.21 7.41 -0.12
CA VAL A 210 16.23 8.26 -1.31
C VAL A 210 14.80 8.73 -1.58
N GLU A 211 14.64 10.01 -1.89
CA GLU A 211 13.33 10.53 -2.25
C GLU A 211 12.82 9.85 -3.52
N ARG A 212 11.54 9.43 -3.48
CA ARG A 212 10.92 8.79 -4.64
C ARG A 212 10.83 9.77 -5.80
N PRO A 213 11.34 9.40 -6.99
CA PRO A 213 11.35 10.30 -8.15
C PRO A 213 10.01 10.38 -8.87
N VAL A 214 9.04 9.52 -8.52
CA VAL A 214 7.70 9.51 -9.10
C VAL A 214 6.67 9.95 -8.06
N PRO A 215 5.58 10.63 -8.46
CA PRO A 215 4.56 11.09 -7.53
C PRO A 215 3.81 9.91 -6.90
N LEU A 216 3.11 10.19 -5.80
CA LEU A 216 2.10 9.30 -5.26
C LEU A 216 0.96 9.11 -6.26
N TRP A 217 0.20 8.02 -6.11
CA TRP A 217 -0.93 7.72 -6.98
C TRP A 217 -2.01 8.79 -6.87
N LYS A 218 -2.58 9.15 -8.01
CA LYS A 218 -3.79 9.96 -8.07
C LYS A 218 -4.97 9.09 -7.66
N ASP A 219 -5.63 9.49 -6.59
CA ASP A 219 -6.87 8.88 -6.12
C ASP A 219 -8.06 9.67 -6.69
N TYR A 220 -8.84 9.02 -7.53
CA TYR A 220 -10.05 9.60 -8.12
C TYR A 220 -11.31 9.41 -7.26
N GLY A 221 -11.15 8.84 -6.06
CA GLY A 221 -12.23 8.54 -5.14
C GLY A 221 -13.12 7.37 -5.54
N LEU A 222 -14.10 7.08 -4.70
CA LEU A 222 -15.12 6.07 -4.96
C LEU A 222 -16.12 6.56 -6.00
N LYS A 223 -16.38 5.73 -7.00
CA LYS A 223 -17.28 6.01 -8.14
C LYS A 223 -18.30 4.90 -8.31
N PRO A 224 -19.52 5.21 -8.78
CA PRO A 224 -20.48 4.20 -9.18
C PRO A 224 -20.04 3.50 -10.46
N TYR A 225 -20.45 2.26 -10.64
CA TYR A 225 -20.32 1.55 -11.91
C TYR A 225 -21.25 2.12 -12.98
N VAL A 226 -20.88 1.97 -14.25
CA VAL A 226 -21.71 2.38 -15.40
C VAL A 226 -23.02 1.59 -15.45
N SER A 227 -22.94 0.31 -15.13
CA SER A 227 -24.10 -0.57 -14.97
C SER A 227 -23.80 -1.73 -14.05
N VAL A 228 -24.83 -2.21 -13.37
CA VAL A 228 -24.79 -3.39 -12.51
C VAL A 228 -25.87 -4.35 -13.00
N ARG A 229 -25.48 -5.57 -13.34
CA ARG A 229 -26.40 -6.66 -13.69
C ARG A 229 -26.16 -7.86 -12.79
N ARG A 230 -27.19 -8.62 -12.54
CA ARG A 230 -27.09 -9.86 -11.76
C ARG A 230 -27.16 -11.06 -12.70
N SER A 231 -26.41 -12.13 -12.38
CA SER A 231 -26.52 -13.41 -13.09
C SER A 231 -27.94 -13.96 -13.03
N SER A 232 -28.31 -14.83 -13.94
CA SER A 232 -29.61 -15.52 -13.92
C SER A 232 -29.80 -16.40 -12.67
N ALA A 233 -28.72 -16.95 -12.14
CA ALA A 233 -28.71 -17.69 -10.87
C ALA A 233 -28.81 -16.77 -9.63
N GLY A 234 -28.57 -15.46 -9.80
CA GLY A 234 -28.62 -14.49 -8.72
C GLY A 234 -27.40 -14.45 -7.81
N ASP A 235 -26.38 -15.25 -8.11
CA ASP A 235 -25.17 -15.45 -7.31
C ASP A 235 -24.01 -14.52 -7.67
N THR A 236 -24.08 -13.80 -8.77
CA THR A 236 -22.98 -12.94 -9.24
C THR A 236 -23.52 -11.59 -9.68
N LEU A 237 -22.84 -10.52 -9.23
CA LEU A 237 -22.99 -9.17 -9.79
C LEU A 237 -21.87 -8.93 -10.78
N TYR A 238 -22.26 -8.46 -11.96
CA TYR A 238 -21.37 -7.99 -13.02
C TYR A 238 -21.48 -6.46 -13.09
N CYS A 239 -20.39 -5.78 -12.75
CA CYS A 239 -20.36 -4.35 -12.57
C CYS A 239 -19.42 -3.71 -13.59
N ARG A 240 -20.00 -3.09 -14.63
CA ARG A 240 -19.25 -2.53 -15.76
C ARG A 240 -18.50 -1.26 -15.37
N LEU A 241 -17.21 -1.22 -15.66
CA LEU A 241 -16.35 -0.05 -15.58
C LEU A 241 -16.51 0.83 -16.84
N PRO A 242 -16.23 2.14 -16.77
CA PRO A 242 -16.34 3.02 -17.92
C PRO A 242 -15.34 2.68 -19.05
N TYR A 243 -14.23 2.08 -18.69
CA TYR A 243 -13.14 1.64 -19.56
C TYR A 243 -12.27 0.66 -18.77
N ASN A 244 -11.21 0.11 -19.38
CA ASN A 244 -10.21 -0.63 -18.62
C ASN A 244 -9.53 0.32 -17.62
N SER A 245 -9.65 0.01 -16.32
CA SER A 245 -9.17 0.85 -15.23
C SER A 245 -8.39 0.03 -14.20
N GLN A 246 -7.46 0.68 -13.52
CA GLN A 246 -6.91 0.18 -12.26
C GLN A 246 -7.86 0.56 -11.13
N VAL A 247 -8.39 -0.41 -10.44
CA VAL A 247 -9.46 -0.20 -9.47
C VAL A 247 -9.29 -1.07 -8.23
N THR A 248 -9.76 -0.56 -7.10
CA THR A 248 -10.05 -1.35 -5.92
C THR A 248 -11.57 -1.41 -5.70
N PRO A 249 -12.13 -2.60 -5.42
CA PRO A 249 -13.56 -2.76 -5.24
C PRO A 249 -14.02 -2.34 -3.86
N TYR A 250 -15.20 -1.73 -3.80
CA TYR A 250 -15.96 -1.44 -2.60
C TYR A 250 -17.30 -2.16 -2.62
N LEU A 251 -17.72 -2.66 -1.47
CA LEU A 251 -19.05 -3.23 -1.27
C LEU A 251 -19.62 -2.82 0.09
N LYS A 252 -20.95 -2.70 0.11
CA LYS A 252 -21.77 -2.63 1.31
C LYS A 252 -22.80 -3.73 1.28
N VAL A 253 -22.83 -4.57 2.31
CA VAL A 253 -23.70 -5.74 2.37
C VAL A 253 -24.36 -5.89 3.73
N GLU A 254 -25.47 -6.63 3.75
CA GLU A 254 -26.07 -7.21 4.93
C GLU A 254 -25.94 -8.73 4.81
N ALA A 255 -25.31 -9.38 5.76
CA ALA A 255 -25.00 -10.80 5.69
C ALA A 255 -24.89 -11.44 7.08
N PRO A 256 -25.10 -12.75 7.21
CA PRO A 256 -24.66 -13.52 8.37
C PRO A 256 -23.14 -13.65 8.38
N ALA A 257 -22.54 -13.90 9.53
CA ALA A 257 -21.10 -14.10 9.67
C ALA A 257 -20.60 -15.33 8.91
N GLY A 258 -19.34 -15.24 8.44
CA GLY A 258 -18.60 -16.37 7.85
C GLY A 258 -18.91 -16.65 6.37
N LYS A 259 -19.66 -15.79 5.69
CA LYS A 259 -19.86 -15.90 4.24
C LYS A 259 -18.64 -15.34 3.50
N VAL A 260 -18.16 -16.05 2.50
CA VAL A 260 -17.01 -15.63 1.69
C VAL A 260 -17.48 -15.05 0.36
N ILE A 261 -17.27 -13.76 0.18
CA ILE A 261 -17.56 -13.05 -1.07
C ILE A 261 -16.25 -13.00 -1.86
N HIS A 262 -16.24 -13.57 -3.08
CA HIS A 262 -15.10 -13.44 -3.96
C HIS A 262 -15.30 -12.23 -4.89
N ILE A 263 -14.25 -11.44 -5.05
CA ILE A 263 -14.26 -10.22 -5.86
C ILE A 263 -13.10 -10.28 -6.84
N ARG A 264 -13.38 -10.11 -8.14
CA ARG A 264 -12.40 -10.19 -9.21
C ARG A 264 -12.79 -9.31 -10.38
N THR A 265 -11.91 -9.20 -11.37
CA THR A 265 -12.24 -8.60 -12.67
C THR A 265 -12.46 -9.66 -13.74
N ASP A 266 -12.83 -9.23 -14.95
CA ASP A 266 -12.88 -10.03 -16.17
C ASP A 266 -11.49 -10.36 -16.75
N ASN A 267 -10.41 -9.88 -16.11
CA ASN A 267 -9.01 -10.18 -16.44
C ASN A 267 -8.43 -11.28 -15.51
N TYR A 268 -7.16 -11.56 -15.69
CA TYR A 268 -6.34 -12.44 -14.83
C TYR A 268 -6.85 -13.88 -14.70
N GLU A 269 -7.32 -14.42 -15.80
CA GLU A 269 -7.59 -15.84 -15.90
C GLU A 269 -6.31 -16.57 -16.34
N GLY A 270 -5.48 -16.95 -15.37
CA GLY A 270 -4.25 -17.69 -15.59
C GLY A 270 -4.44 -19.19 -15.50
N GLY A 271 -4.09 -19.95 -16.56
CA GLY A 271 -4.25 -21.41 -16.56
C GLY A 271 -5.70 -21.86 -16.40
N SER A 272 -6.64 -21.13 -17.00
CA SER A 272 -8.10 -21.37 -16.91
C SER A 272 -8.69 -21.12 -15.52
N GLN A 273 -7.99 -20.40 -14.65
CA GLN A 273 -8.44 -20.05 -13.30
C GLN A 273 -8.25 -18.57 -13.00
N TYR A 274 -9.23 -17.97 -12.34
CA TYR A 274 -9.11 -16.59 -11.83
C TYR A 274 -8.17 -16.55 -10.63
N ASN A 275 -6.91 -16.25 -10.88
CA ASN A 275 -5.84 -16.29 -9.91
C ASN A 275 -5.53 -14.93 -9.26
N VAL A 276 -6.20 -13.85 -9.68
CA VAL A 276 -6.17 -12.55 -9.01
C VAL A 276 -7.57 -12.19 -8.52
N ARG A 277 -7.73 -12.08 -7.23
CA ARG A 277 -9.00 -11.80 -6.58
C ARG A 277 -8.82 -11.21 -5.19
N ALA A 278 -9.86 -10.63 -4.64
CA ALA A 278 -10.02 -10.38 -3.22
C ALA A 278 -11.09 -11.32 -2.63
N GLU A 279 -10.97 -11.65 -1.36
CA GLU A 279 -11.94 -12.42 -0.59
C GLU A 279 -12.36 -11.63 0.63
N TYR A 280 -13.66 -11.47 0.83
CA TYR A 280 -14.21 -10.83 2.01
C TYR A 280 -15.03 -11.82 2.82
N VAL A 281 -14.61 -12.09 4.05
CA VAL A 281 -15.35 -12.93 5.00
C VAL A 281 -16.22 -12.05 5.87
N THR A 282 -17.53 -12.25 5.80
CA THR A 282 -18.52 -11.39 6.46
C THR A 282 -18.56 -11.59 7.97
N ARG A 283 -18.91 -10.53 8.70
CA ARG A 283 -19.48 -10.58 10.07
C ARG A 283 -20.99 -10.52 10.02
N ASP A 284 -21.68 -10.59 11.15
CA ASP A 284 -23.12 -10.44 11.19
C ASP A 284 -23.57 -8.99 10.93
N GLY A 285 -24.65 -8.84 10.16
CA GLY A 285 -25.34 -7.57 9.94
C GLY A 285 -24.79 -6.74 8.78
N VAL A 286 -25.06 -5.43 8.86
CA VAL A 286 -24.64 -4.46 7.83
C VAL A 286 -23.15 -4.13 7.99
N GLN A 287 -22.43 -4.18 6.90
CA GLN A 287 -20.99 -3.98 6.87
C GLN A 287 -20.51 -3.41 5.55
N GLU A 288 -19.38 -2.73 5.57
CA GLU A 288 -18.73 -2.13 4.42
C GLU A 288 -17.29 -2.64 4.32
N TYR A 289 -16.80 -2.81 3.11
CA TYR A 289 -15.44 -3.22 2.84
C TYR A 289 -14.92 -2.57 1.54
N GLU A 290 -13.72 -2.05 1.59
CA GLU A 290 -12.96 -1.65 0.42
C GLU A 290 -11.68 -2.46 0.38
N SER A 291 -11.48 -3.25 -0.69
CA SER A 291 -10.23 -3.99 -0.86
C SER A 291 -9.10 -3.02 -1.17
N LEU A 292 -7.93 -3.27 -0.59
CA LEU A 292 -6.74 -2.44 -0.79
C LEU A 292 -5.83 -2.94 -1.93
N GLY A 293 -6.12 -4.12 -2.49
CA GLY A 293 -5.44 -4.66 -3.67
C GLY A 293 -6.08 -4.17 -4.95
N TRP A 294 -5.32 -3.46 -5.76
CA TRP A 294 -5.80 -3.03 -7.07
C TRP A 294 -5.85 -4.19 -8.08
N MET A 295 -6.81 -4.13 -8.94
CA MET A 295 -6.98 -5.01 -10.10
C MET A 295 -7.27 -4.16 -11.31
N ASN A 296 -7.08 -4.69 -12.52
CA ASN A 296 -7.51 -4.00 -13.73
C ASN A 296 -8.46 -4.87 -14.55
N GLY A 297 -9.37 -4.23 -15.26
CA GLY A 297 -10.36 -4.88 -16.09
C GLY A 297 -11.38 -3.89 -16.63
N HIS A 298 -12.37 -4.44 -17.34
CA HIS A 298 -13.53 -3.69 -17.86
C HIS A 298 -14.78 -3.94 -17.02
N GLU A 299 -14.79 -5.03 -16.23
CA GLU A 299 -15.91 -5.45 -15.41
C GLU A 299 -15.42 -6.02 -14.08
N MET A 300 -16.01 -5.55 -12.97
CA MET A 300 -15.83 -6.18 -11.66
C MET A 300 -16.93 -7.22 -11.45
N GLN A 301 -16.56 -8.34 -10.85
CA GLN A 301 -17.47 -9.46 -10.55
C GLN A 301 -17.44 -9.71 -9.04
N TYR A 302 -18.64 -9.65 -8.40
CA TYR A 302 -18.83 -10.03 -7.02
C TYR A 302 -19.60 -11.34 -6.97
N ILE A 303 -18.95 -12.42 -6.57
CA ILE A 303 -19.55 -13.75 -6.41
C ILE A 303 -20.09 -13.83 -4.98
N LEU A 304 -21.40 -13.95 -4.88
CA LEU A 304 -22.17 -13.82 -3.65
C LEU A 304 -22.67 -15.17 -3.18
N PRO A 305 -22.28 -15.65 -2.00
CA PRO A 305 -22.91 -16.84 -1.42
C PRO A 305 -24.35 -16.54 -0.96
N GLU A 306 -25.13 -17.61 -0.77
CA GLU A 306 -26.49 -17.51 -0.26
C GLU A 306 -26.55 -16.78 1.09
N GLY A 307 -27.55 -15.91 1.26
CA GLY A 307 -27.77 -15.12 2.47
C GLY A 307 -27.07 -13.75 2.45
N VAL A 308 -26.34 -13.40 1.40
CA VAL A 308 -25.73 -12.08 1.25
C VAL A 308 -26.65 -11.17 0.45
N LYS A 309 -27.05 -10.05 1.08
CA LYS A 309 -27.81 -8.97 0.43
C LYS A 309 -26.89 -7.78 0.16
N VAL A 310 -26.72 -7.44 -1.11
CA VAL A 310 -25.91 -6.28 -1.52
C VAL A 310 -26.75 -5.02 -1.35
N LEU A 311 -26.19 -4.02 -0.67
CA LEU A 311 -26.81 -2.71 -0.43
C LEU A 311 -26.18 -1.65 -1.36
N ASP A 312 -24.86 -1.72 -1.60
CA ASP A 312 -24.15 -0.80 -2.50
C ASP A 312 -22.86 -1.44 -3.02
N VAL A 313 -22.48 -1.10 -4.24
CA VAL A 313 -21.17 -1.46 -4.84
C VAL A 313 -20.60 -0.27 -5.58
N LYS A 314 -19.31 -0.05 -5.39
CA LYS A 314 -18.54 1.04 -6.03
C LYS A 314 -17.15 0.54 -6.36
N PHE A 315 -16.39 1.37 -7.03
CA PHE A 315 -14.96 1.17 -7.23
C PHE A 315 -14.20 2.47 -6.94
N ARG A 316 -12.97 2.34 -6.45
CA ARG A 316 -12.00 3.43 -6.41
C ARG A 316 -11.07 3.27 -7.59
N GLU A 317 -10.95 4.29 -8.40
CA GLU A 317 -9.95 4.34 -9.47
C GLU A 317 -8.70 5.05 -8.95
N THR A 318 -7.54 4.46 -9.22
CA THR A 318 -6.23 5.08 -8.96
C THR A 318 -5.39 5.02 -10.23
N GLY A 319 -4.37 5.85 -10.31
CA GLY A 319 -3.46 5.86 -11.45
C GLY A 319 -2.24 6.73 -11.20
N TYR A 320 -1.32 6.75 -12.14
CA TYR A 320 -0.17 7.65 -12.10
C TYR A 320 -0.64 9.11 -12.10
N ASP A 321 -0.08 9.95 -11.22
CA ASP A 321 -0.46 11.36 -11.16
C ASP A 321 0.22 12.15 -12.30
N THR A 322 -0.41 12.12 -13.45
CA THR A 322 0.03 12.81 -14.66
C THR A 322 -1.16 13.31 -15.49
N GLU A 323 -0.88 14.22 -16.37
CA GLU A 323 -1.81 14.69 -17.39
C GLU A 323 -1.20 14.50 -18.78
N PHE A 324 -2.02 14.03 -19.73
CA PHE A 324 -1.59 13.94 -21.11
C PHE A 324 -1.64 15.34 -21.74
N THR A 325 -0.48 15.90 -22.01
CA THR A 325 -0.36 17.20 -22.67
C THR A 325 -0.37 17.10 -24.20
N GLY A 326 -0.07 15.89 -24.73
CA GLY A 326 -0.10 15.61 -26.16
C GLY A 326 -1.52 15.35 -26.67
N SER A 327 -1.78 15.73 -27.89
CA SER A 327 -3.04 15.42 -28.60
C SER A 327 -2.74 14.98 -30.03
N PHE A 328 -3.62 14.15 -30.57
CA PHE A 328 -3.58 13.74 -31.98
C PHE A 328 -4.98 13.84 -32.58
N SER A 329 -5.05 14.40 -33.78
CA SER A 329 -6.30 14.47 -34.57
C SER A 329 -5.97 14.45 -36.05
N CYS A 330 -6.69 13.63 -36.81
CA CYS A 330 -6.62 13.58 -38.27
C CYS A 330 -8.00 13.29 -38.85
N ASN A 331 -8.10 13.24 -40.17
CA ASN A 331 -9.35 13.00 -40.88
C ASN A 331 -9.78 11.51 -40.88
N ASP A 332 -8.95 10.61 -40.38
CA ASP A 332 -9.27 9.19 -40.20
C ASP A 332 -9.80 8.91 -38.79
N PRO A 333 -11.09 8.55 -38.62
CA PRO A 333 -11.66 8.24 -37.32
C PRO A 333 -11.00 7.05 -36.63
N PHE A 334 -10.52 6.06 -37.40
CA PHE A 334 -9.83 4.87 -36.84
C PHE A 334 -8.53 5.30 -36.17
N MET A 335 -7.72 6.14 -36.79
CA MET A 335 -6.45 6.61 -36.24
C MET A 335 -6.68 7.46 -34.99
N ASN A 336 -7.72 8.28 -34.96
CA ASN A 336 -8.09 9.05 -33.77
C ASN A 336 -8.49 8.16 -32.60
N GLU A 337 -9.25 7.10 -32.86
CA GLU A 337 -9.65 6.14 -31.84
C GLU A 337 -8.46 5.29 -31.39
N LEU A 338 -7.60 4.87 -32.31
CA LEU A 338 -6.37 4.13 -31.99
C LEU A 338 -5.48 4.91 -31.04
N TRP A 339 -5.28 6.21 -31.31
CA TRP A 339 -4.50 7.07 -30.43
C TRP A 339 -5.07 7.13 -29.01
N LYS A 340 -6.40 7.35 -28.88
CA LYS A 340 -7.09 7.38 -27.58
C LYS A 340 -6.92 6.08 -26.81
N ARG A 341 -7.08 4.94 -27.46
CA ARG A 341 -6.90 3.62 -26.83
C ARG A 341 -5.46 3.38 -26.41
N SER A 342 -4.49 3.75 -27.26
CA SER A 342 -3.07 3.61 -26.95
C SER A 342 -2.68 4.48 -25.76
N ALA A 343 -3.12 5.74 -25.70
CA ALA A 343 -2.88 6.62 -24.55
C ALA A 343 -3.51 6.06 -23.27
N ARG A 344 -4.74 5.51 -23.35
CA ARG A 344 -5.38 4.86 -22.19
C ARG A 344 -4.63 3.61 -21.76
N THR A 345 -4.19 2.77 -22.69
CA THR A 345 -3.43 1.55 -22.40
C THR A 345 -2.12 1.91 -21.70
N LEU A 346 -1.40 2.91 -22.21
CA LEU A 346 -0.19 3.41 -21.55
C LEU A 346 -0.49 3.85 -20.12
N TYR A 347 -1.56 4.62 -19.90
CA TYR A 347 -1.92 5.12 -18.59
C TYR A 347 -2.20 4.01 -17.57
N ILE A 348 -2.93 2.96 -17.94
CA ILE A 348 -3.26 1.88 -17.02
C ILE A 348 -2.07 0.94 -16.72
N THR A 349 -1.01 1.00 -17.53
CA THR A 349 0.24 0.25 -17.28
C THR A 349 1.29 1.08 -16.55
N MET A 350 1.01 2.37 -16.31
CA MET A 350 1.92 3.24 -15.56
C MET A 350 1.64 3.14 -14.06
N ARG A 351 2.64 2.70 -13.33
CA ARG A 351 2.74 2.85 -11.87
C ARG A 351 4.15 3.37 -11.55
N ASP A 352 4.79 2.97 -10.49
CA ASP A 352 6.20 3.29 -10.21
C ASP A 352 7.19 2.61 -11.19
N SER A 353 6.68 1.69 -11.99
CA SER A 353 7.31 1.13 -13.18
C SER A 353 6.25 0.84 -14.24
N TYR A 354 6.66 0.71 -15.50
CA TYR A 354 5.75 0.23 -16.55
C TYR A 354 5.46 -1.26 -16.35
N MET A 355 4.17 -1.62 -16.40
CA MET A 355 3.72 -3.00 -16.23
C MET A 355 3.34 -3.60 -17.58
N ASP A 356 4.34 -3.89 -18.40
CA ASP A 356 4.21 -4.61 -19.65
C ASP A 356 5.25 -5.74 -19.70
N LEU A 357 4.83 -6.93 -20.11
CA LEU A 357 5.68 -8.11 -20.16
C LEU A 357 6.88 -7.96 -21.08
N SER A 358 6.77 -7.14 -22.13
CA SER A 358 7.83 -6.91 -23.10
C SER A 358 8.79 -5.79 -22.67
N LEU A 359 8.33 -4.84 -21.89
CA LEU A 359 9.10 -3.67 -21.44
C LEU A 359 9.91 -3.93 -20.17
N ILE A 360 9.64 -4.98 -19.46
CA ILE A 360 10.31 -5.31 -18.19
C ILE A 360 11.80 -5.59 -18.37
N HIS A 361 12.26 -5.85 -19.60
CA HIS A 361 13.66 -6.10 -19.95
C HIS A 361 14.36 -4.89 -20.56
N ILE A 362 13.66 -3.77 -20.69
CA ILE A 362 14.20 -2.51 -21.16
C ILE A 362 14.56 -1.63 -19.97
#